data_5458722cc9335b5243f0f70ee0df28ee
#
_entry.id   5458722cc9335b5243f0f70ee0df28ee
#
_cell.length_a   1.000
_cell.length_b   1.000
_cell.length_c   1.000
_cell.angle_alpha   90.00
_cell.angle_beta   90.00
_cell.angle_gamma   90.00
#
_symmetry.space_group_name_H-M   'P 1'
#
loop_
_entity.id
_entity.type
_entity.pdbx_description
1 polymer ?
#
loop_
_entity_poly.entity_id
_entity_poly.type
_entity_poly.pdbx_seq_one_letter_code
_entity_poly.pdbx_strand_id
1 'polypeptide(L)'
;TDEVVAAADQLNADPAQPLVNRAIGGDLYAPGSTFKLIDTVAALESGKYTTDTTIPNPSELPLPDTTVTLPNYRQGGCAARSQVNLQFALEQSCNTPFAQIAMELGQDEIRKTAENFGYGQELSIPLEVTPSVFPEEMNQAQLALSSIGQYDVRTTPLQVAMTSAAIANDGVMMKPSLVKNVRSSDLSVIDEFKAEQLRRSTDAETAQTVTELMTSVVDNGIASGAAVPGVKVAGKTGTAETGEDGLNDSWFTGFAPADDPQLAVAVVVEDVDVTTGSTVTSPSARQLFEAVLNK
;
A
#
# COMPACT_ATOMS: atom_id res chain seq x y z
N THR A 1 -7.02 6.01 -40.64
CA THR A 1 -7.88 5.27 -41.59
C THR A 1 -9.03 4.66 -40.80
N ASP A 2 -10.13 4.34 -41.47
CA ASP A 2 -11.37 3.81 -40.87
C ASP A 2 -11.12 2.50 -40.07
N GLU A 3 -10.16 1.67 -40.49
CA GLU A 3 -9.77 0.44 -39.77
C GLU A 3 -9.14 0.74 -38.41
N VAL A 4 -8.33 1.80 -38.27
CA VAL A 4 -7.72 2.20 -37.00
C VAL A 4 -8.78 2.75 -36.08
N VAL A 5 -9.73 3.53 -36.59
CA VAL A 5 -10.86 4.05 -35.82
C VAL A 5 -11.74 2.90 -35.31
N ALA A 6 -12.11 1.97 -36.21
CA ALA A 6 -12.92 0.81 -35.85
C ALA A 6 -12.23 -0.10 -34.79
N ALA A 7 -10.91 -0.29 -34.89
CA ALA A 7 -10.14 -1.02 -33.89
C ALA A 7 -10.09 -0.30 -32.54
N ALA A 8 -9.94 1.02 -32.52
CA ALA A 8 -9.98 1.83 -31.30
C ALA A 8 -11.37 1.79 -30.66
N ASP A 9 -12.44 1.90 -31.47
CA ASP A 9 -13.83 1.81 -30.97
C ASP A 9 -14.12 0.42 -30.37
N GLN A 10 -13.59 -0.65 -30.96
CA GLN A 10 -13.72 -1.99 -30.45
C GLN A 10 -12.99 -2.16 -29.10
N LEU A 11 -11.78 -1.62 -28.97
CA LEU A 11 -11.02 -1.64 -27.72
C LEU A 11 -11.68 -0.79 -26.63
N ASN A 12 -12.26 0.36 -26.99
CA ASN A 12 -13.00 1.21 -26.06
C ASN A 12 -14.32 0.58 -25.58
N ALA A 13 -14.93 -0.27 -26.39
CA ALA A 13 -16.17 -0.99 -26.05
C ALA A 13 -15.91 -2.31 -25.31
N ASP A 14 -14.66 -2.73 -25.18
CA ASP A 14 -14.29 -3.98 -24.49
C ASP A 14 -14.54 -3.84 -22.97
N PRO A 15 -15.38 -4.71 -22.37
CA PRO A 15 -15.61 -4.69 -20.91
C PRO A 15 -14.33 -4.87 -20.08
N ALA A 16 -13.28 -5.51 -20.64
CA ALA A 16 -11.98 -5.64 -19.99
C ALA A 16 -11.18 -4.34 -19.95
N GLN A 17 -11.66 -3.27 -20.60
CA GLN A 17 -11.04 -1.94 -20.60
C GLN A 17 -9.52 -1.96 -20.87
N PRO A 18 -9.05 -2.55 -21.98
CA PRO A 18 -7.62 -2.77 -22.23
C PRO A 18 -6.82 -1.48 -22.43
N LEU A 19 -7.48 -0.34 -22.65
CA LEU A 19 -6.84 0.98 -22.79
C LEU A 19 -6.71 1.75 -21.47
N VAL A 20 -7.31 1.27 -20.40
CA VAL A 20 -7.20 1.91 -19.07
C VAL A 20 -5.84 1.59 -18.46
N ASN A 21 -5.12 2.63 -18.07
CA ASN A 21 -3.90 2.46 -17.27
C ASN A 21 -4.26 2.27 -15.79
N ARG A 22 -4.46 1.02 -15.38
CA ARG A 22 -4.87 0.66 -14.01
C ARG A 22 -3.84 1.03 -12.94
N ALA A 23 -2.60 1.34 -13.32
CA ALA A 23 -1.61 1.83 -12.36
C ALA A 23 -1.95 3.21 -11.78
N ILE A 24 -2.73 4.02 -12.52
CA ILE A 24 -3.00 5.43 -12.18
C ILE A 24 -4.49 5.79 -12.22
N GLY A 25 -5.36 4.94 -12.79
CA GLY A 25 -6.77 5.27 -12.97
C GLY A 25 -7.63 4.06 -13.27
N GLY A 26 -8.87 4.31 -13.71
CA GLY A 26 -9.91 3.31 -13.84
C GLY A 26 -10.57 3.01 -12.51
N ASP A 27 -11.03 1.77 -12.34
CA ASP A 27 -11.58 1.29 -11.08
C ASP A 27 -10.48 1.24 -10.02
N LEU A 28 -10.77 1.77 -8.84
CA LEU A 28 -9.86 1.77 -7.71
C LEU A 28 -9.92 0.44 -6.96
N TYR A 29 -8.80 0.03 -6.41
CA TYR A 29 -8.66 -1.19 -5.63
C TYR A 29 -8.80 -0.95 -4.14
N ALA A 30 -9.30 -1.94 -3.40
CA ALA A 30 -9.09 -1.97 -1.97
C ALA A 30 -7.60 -2.29 -1.69
N PRO A 31 -6.89 -1.49 -0.87
CA PRO A 31 -5.46 -1.70 -0.62
C PRO A 31 -5.15 -2.93 0.24
N GLY A 32 -6.14 -3.50 0.89
CA GLY A 32 -5.94 -4.56 1.86
C GLY A 32 -4.89 -4.18 2.91
N SER A 33 -4.18 -5.15 3.42
CA SER A 33 -3.19 -4.94 4.49
C SER A 33 -2.01 -4.03 4.14
N THR A 34 -1.89 -3.50 2.92
CA THR A 34 -0.89 -2.45 2.64
C THR A 34 -1.26 -1.14 3.34
N PHE A 35 -2.56 -0.90 3.62
CA PHE A 35 -3.03 0.25 4.37
C PHE A 35 -2.54 0.28 5.83
N LYS A 36 -2.21 -0.87 6.41
CA LYS A 36 -1.62 -0.96 7.76
C LYS A 36 -0.31 -0.17 7.92
N LEU A 37 0.36 0.22 6.83
CA LEU A 37 1.49 1.15 6.90
C LEU A 37 1.05 2.53 7.38
N ILE A 38 -0.09 3.00 6.92
CA ILE A 38 -0.69 4.27 7.36
C ILE A 38 -1.12 4.18 8.82
N ASP A 39 -1.78 3.10 9.22
CA ASP A 39 -2.15 2.88 10.63
C ASP A 39 -0.91 2.77 11.53
N THR A 40 0.17 2.16 11.05
CA THR A 40 1.43 2.07 11.79
C THR A 40 2.02 3.47 12.05
N VAL A 41 2.04 4.33 11.02
CA VAL A 41 2.46 5.73 11.18
C VAL A 41 1.56 6.45 12.19
N ALA A 42 0.24 6.37 12.03
CA ALA A 42 -0.72 6.98 12.96
C ALA A 42 -0.51 6.50 14.40
N ALA A 43 -0.29 5.20 14.59
CA ALA A 43 -0.04 4.61 15.91
C ALA A 43 1.22 5.20 16.56
N LEU A 44 2.33 5.25 15.82
CA LEU A 44 3.61 5.78 16.31
C LEU A 44 3.52 7.29 16.60
N GLU A 45 2.99 8.09 15.67
CA GLU A 45 2.85 9.55 15.82
C GLU A 45 1.88 9.95 16.94
N SER A 46 0.91 9.08 17.29
CA SER A 46 0.01 9.32 18.42
C SER A 46 0.72 9.35 19.78
N GLY A 47 1.93 8.80 19.86
CA GLY A 47 2.68 8.58 21.10
C GLY A 47 2.07 7.53 22.03
N LYS A 48 0.93 6.92 21.68
CA LYS A 48 0.29 5.85 22.46
C LYS A 48 0.94 4.48 22.22
N TYR A 49 1.58 4.31 21.07
CA TYR A 49 2.16 3.04 20.63
C TYR A 49 3.65 3.21 20.33
N THR A 50 4.40 2.18 20.67
CA THR A 50 5.79 1.93 20.26
C THR A 50 5.85 0.59 19.53
N THR A 51 6.98 0.24 18.96
CA THR A 51 7.20 -1.08 18.33
C THR A 51 6.93 -2.25 19.27
N ASP A 52 7.15 -2.06 20.57
CA ASP A 52 7.03 -3.07 21.61
C ASP A 52 5.71 -3.03 22.39
N THR A 53 4.85 -2.05 22.11
CA THR A 53 3.54 -1.94 22.76
C THR A 53 2.74 -3.23 22.58
N THR A 54 2.35 -3.85 23.67
CA THR A 54 1.55 -5.08 23.68
C THR A 54 0.09 -4.79 23.37
N ILE A 55 -0.44 -5.47 22.39
CA ILE A 55 -1.80 -5.28 21.84
C ILE A 55 -2.54 -6.62 21.93
N PRO A 56 -3.80 -6.65 22.39
CA PRO A 56 -4.61 -7.85 22.34
C PRO A 56 -4.74 -8.37 20.90
N ASN A 57 -4.67 -9.69 20.72
CA ASN A 57 -4.74 -10.33 19.42
C ASN A 57 -5.71 -11.52 19.48
N PRO A 58 -7.02 -11.27 19.69
CA PRO A 58 -8.00 -12.34 19.63
C PRO A 58 -8.05 -12.96 18.21
N SER A 59 -8.37 -14.24 18.13
CA SER A 59 -8.53 -14.93 16.84
C SER A 59 -9.65 -14.32 15.99
N GLU A 60 -10.68 -13.80 16.66
CA GLU A 60 -11.82 -13.08 16.10
C GLU A 60 -12.16 -11.90 16.99
N LEU A 61 -12.33 -10.73 16.41
CA LEU A 61 -12.72 -9.51 17.09
C LEU A 61 -14.17 -9.17 16.74
N PRO A 62 -15.11 -9.21 17.71
CA PRO A 62 -16.46 -8.72 17.48
C PRO A 62 -16.44 -7.23 17.15
N LEU A 63 -17.08 -6.85 16.05
CA LEU A 63 -17.15 -5.44 15.66
C LEU A 63 -18.32 -4.73 16.37
N PRO A 64 -18.10 -3.53 16.92
CA PRO A 64 -19.12 -2.79 17.66
C PRO A 64 -20.41 -2.58 16.86
N ASP A 65 -21.55 -2.71 17.53
CA ASP A 65 -22.89 -2.43 16.97
C ASP A 65 -23.25 -3.29 15.72
N THR A 66 -22.62 -4.44 15.56
CA THR A 66 -22.87 -5.40 14.47
C THR A 66 -22.89 -6.83 14.97
N THR A 67 -23.31 -7.76 14.10
CA THR A 67 -23.16 -9.21 14.31
C THR A 67 -21.90 -9.77 13.63
N VAL A 68 -21.09 -8.90 13.02
CA VAL A 68 -19.89 -9.29 12.27
C VAL A 68 -18.71 -9.43 13.21
N THR A 69 -17.89 -10.46 12.98
CA THR A 69 -16.59 -10.62 13.61
C THR A 69 -15.49 -10.47 12.58
N LEU A 70 -14.40 -9.77 12.94
CA LEU A 70 -13.20 -9.65 12.12
C LEU A 70 -12.19 -10.74 12.52
N PRO A 71 -11.91 -11.72 11.66
CA PRO A 71 -10.90 -12.73 11.95
C PRO A 71 -9.49 -12.25 11.64
N ASN A 72 -8.50 -12.84 12.33
CA ASN A 72 -7.13 -12.83 11.85
C ASN A 72 -6.98 -13.76 10.65
N TYR A 73 -6.03 -13.44 9.77
CA TYR A 73 -5.71 -14.28 8.63
C TYR A 73 -5.19 -15.65 9.09
N ARG A 74 -5.85 -16.74 8.64
CA ARG A 74 -5.62 -18.09 9.19
C ARG A 74 -4.27 -18.72 8.87
N GLN A 75 -3.57 -18.24 7.83
CA GLN A 75 -2.29 -18.80 7.38
C GLN A 75 -1.06 -18.13 8.03
N GLY A 76 -1.24 -17.10 8.86
CA GLY A 76 -0.16 -16.38 9.53
C GLY A 76 0.07 -16.81 10.98
N GLY A 77 1.17 -16.37 11.57
CA GLY A 77 1.52 -16.59 12.97
C GLY A 77 0.59 -15.94 14.00
N CYS A 78 -0.38 -15.11 13.53
CA CYS A 78 -1.32 -14.38 14.39
C CYS A 78 -2.18 -15.30 15.26
N ALA A 79 -2.62 -16.42 14.73
CA ALA A 79 -3.53 -17.34 15.47
C ALA A 79 -2.91 -18.00 16.70
N ALA A 80 -1.57 -18.01 16.81
CA ALA A 80 -0.85 -18.70 17.89
C ALA A 80 -0.64 -17.84 19.15
N ARG A 81 -0.98 -16.54 19.11
CA ARG A 81 -0.68 -15.60 20.20
C ARG A 81 -1.91 -14.76 20.52
N SER A 82 -2.29 -14.73 21.80
CA SER A 82 -3.41 -13.89 22.30
C SER A 82 -3.03 -12.42 22.48
N GLN A 83 -1.74 -12.11 22.50
CA GLN A 83 -1.17 -10.78 22.56
C GLN A 83 0.07 -10.70 21.64
N VAL A 84 0.25 -9.58 21.00
CA VAL A 84 1.39 -9.31 20.11
C VAL A 84 1.89 -7.87 20.32
N ASN A 85 3.13 -7.59 19.95
CA ASN A 85 3.58 -6.21 19.81
C ASN A 85 3.30 -5.67 18.40
N LEU A 86 3.47 -4.36 18.20
CA LEU A 86 3.21 -3.71 16.91
C LEU A 86 4.08 -4.31 15.79
N GLN A 87 5.36 -4.60 16.08
CA GLN A 87 6.26 -5.23 15.12
C GLN A 87 5.71 -6.58 14.64
N PHE A 88 5.39 -7.49 15.56
CA PHE A 88 4.86 -8.81 15.17
C PHE A 88 3.51 -8.71 14.46
N ALA A 89 2.64 -7.77 14.89
CA ALA A 89 1.36 -7.54 14.23
C ALA A 89 1.54 -7.13 12.76
N LEU A 90 2.55 -6.31 12.45
CA LEU A 90 2.87 -5.92 11.08
C LEU A 90 3.57 -7.05 10.29
N GLU A 91 4.56 -7.74 10.91
CA GLU A 91 5.27 -8.89 10.33
C GLU A 91 4.33 -9.98 9.83
N GLN A 92 3.34 -10.32 10.66
CA GLN A 92 2.38 -11.37 10.35
C GLN A 92 1.07 -10.83 9.74
N SER A 93 0.98 -9.51 9.59
CA SER A 93 -0.22 -8.84 9.05
C SER A 93 -1.49 -9.14 9.83
N CYS A 94 -1.43 -9.20 11.16
CA CYS A 94 -2.59 -9.49 12.01
C CYS A 94 -3.67 -8.41 11.85
N ASN A 95 -4.94 -8.82 11.71
CA ASN A 95 -6.05 -7.89 11.50
C ASN A 95 -6.55 -7.30 12.80
N THR A 96 -6.75 -8.15 13.81
CA THR A 96 -7.43 -7.74 15.05
C THR A 96 -6.66 -6.71 15.88
N PRO A 97 -5.30 -6.71 15.94
CA PRO A 97 -4.56 -5.62 16.58
C PRO A 97 -4.73 -4.29 15.84
N PHE A 98 -4.64 -4.27 14.51
CA PHE A 98 -4.78 -3.03 13.73
C PHE A 98 -6.18 -2.44 13.83
N ALA A 99 -7.22 -3.28 13.80
CA ALA A 99 -8.58 -2.84 14.03
C ALA A 99 -8.75 -2.17 15.40
N GLN A 100 -8.15 -2.73 16.45
CA GLN A 100 -8.19 -2.15 17.80
C GLN A 100 -7.41 -0.84 17.88
N ILE A 101 -6.22 -0.76 17.27
CA ILE A 101 -5.44 0.48 17.17
C ILE A 101 -6.29 1.58 16.51
N ALA A 102 -6.89 1.31 15.35
CA ALA A 102 -7.68 2.31 14.65
C ALA A 102 -8.92 2.77 15.44
N MET A 103 -9.63 1.83 16.07
CA MET A 103 -10.78 2.17 16.93
C MET A 103 -10.37 3.00 18.16
N GLU A 104 -9.17 2.77 18.73
CA GLU A 104 -8.65 3.55 19.86
C GLU A 104 -8.14 4.93 19.45
N LEU A 105 -7.49 5.04 18.30
CA LEU A 105 -7.02 6.33 17.76
C LEU A 105 -8.17 7.19 17.28
N GLY A 106 -9.20 6.56 16.74
CA GLY A 106 -10.35 7.22 16.16
C GLY A 106 -10.16 7.59 14.69
N GLN A 107 -11.27 7.78 14.01
CA GLN A 107 -11.33 8.02 12.57
C GLN A 107 -10.55 9.28 12.14
N ASP A 108 -10.57 10.35 12.93
CA ASP A 108 -9.94 11.61 12.55
C ASP A 108 -8.42 11.51 12.48
N GLU A 109 -7.79 10.76 13.38
CA GLU A 109 -6.33 10.56 13.37
C GLU A 109 -5.91 9.67 12.20
N ILE A 110 -6.64 8.57 11.94
CA ILE A 110 -6.36 7.69 10.79
C ILE A 110 -6.57 8.45 9.48
N ARG A 111 -7.66 9.23 9.35
CA ARG A 111 -7.93 10.05 8.17
C ARG A 111 -6.83 11.08 7.93
N LYS A 112 -6.46 11.84 8.94
CA LYS A 112 -5.39 12.84 8.86
C LYS A 112 -4.09 12.21 8.37
N THR A 113 -3.74 11.04 8.87
CA THR A 113 -2.55 10.31 8.40
C THR A 113 -2.71 9.85 6.95
N ALA A 114 -3.88 9.31 6.56
CA ALA A 114 -4.16 8.94 5.18
C ALA A 114 -4.06 10.16 4.22
N GLU A 115 -4.61 11.30 4.61
CA GLU A 115 -4.51 12.56 3.85
C GLU A 115 -3.06 13.06 3.75
N ASN A 116 -2.26 12.92 4.80
CA ASN A 116 -0.83 13.22 4.76
C ASN A 116 -0.08 12.34 3.75
N PHE A 117 -0.56 11.11 3.53
CA PHE A 117 -0.05 10.21 2.48
C PHE A 117 -0.76 10.39 1.12
N GLY A 118 -1.64 11.37 0.95
CA GLY A 118 -2.21 11.75 -0.34
C GLY A 118 -3.60 11.20 -0.65
N TYR A 119 -4.23 10.46 0.25
CA TYR A 119 -5.62 10.04 0.07
C TYR A 119 -6.56 11.27 0.06
N GLY A 120 -7.60 11.22 -0.76
CA GLY A 120 -8.54 12.32 -0.95
C GLY A 120 -8.02 13.50 -1.76
N GLN A 121 -6.84 13.39 -2.38
CA GLN A 121 -6.20 14.51 -3.07
C GLN A 121 -5.95 14.22 -4.55
N GLU A 122 -6.12 15.26 -5.36
CA GLU A 122 -5.80 15.21 -6.77
C GLU A 122 -4.28 15.12 -6.97
N LEU A 123 -3.86 14.25 -7.88
CA LEU A 123 -2.48 14.07 -8.29
C LEU A 123 -2.40 14.19 -9.81
N SER A 124 -1.38 14.89 -10.31
CA SER A 124 -1.11 15.02 -11.74
C SER A 124 0.33 14.62 -12.05
N ILE A 125 0.49 13.71 -13.02
CA ILE A 125 1.75 13.18 -13.52
C ILE A 125 1.86 13.30 -15.05
N PRO A 126 1.64 14.41 -15.68
CA PRO A 126 1.14 14.74 -17.03
C PRO A 126 0.01 13.84 -17.59
N LEU A 127 -0.48 12.90 -16.80
CA LEU A 127 -1.69 12.13 -17.04
C LEU A 127 -2.63 12.34 -15.85
N GLU A 128 -3.91 12.19 -16.09
CA GLU A 128 -4.92 12.22 -15.03
C GLU A 128 -4.76 10.99 -14.14
N VAL A 129 -4.76 11.20 -12.82
CA VAL A 129 -4.70 10.13 -11.81
C VAL A 129 -6.01 10.16 -11.04
N THR A 130 -6.67 9.02 -10.93
CA THR A 130 -7.88 8.92 -10.09
C THR A 130 -7.49 9.07 -8.62
N PRO A 131 -8.08 10.03 -7.88
CA PRO A 131 -7.78 10.22 -6.45
C PRO A 131 -8.10 8.97 -5.63
N SER A 132 -7.19 8.57 -4.78
CA SER A 132 -7.44 7.52 -3.79
C SER A 132 -8.37 8.02 -2.69
N VAL A 133 -9.20 7.15 -2.12
CA VAL A 133 -10.28 7.51 -1.21
C VAL A 133 -10.07 6.89 0.16
N PHE A 134 -10.22 7.72 1.20
CA PHE A 134 -10.49 7.28 2.57
C PHE A 134 -11.85 7.85 3.00
N PRO A 135 -12.77 7.03 3.55
CA PRO A 135 -14.14 7.45 3.83
C PRO A 135 -14.23 8.64 4.81
N GLU A 136 -15.15 9.55 4.55
CA GLU A 136 -15.32 10.77 5.39
C GLU A 136 -15.95 10.49 6.75
N GLU A 137 -16.98 9.64 6.79
CA GLU A 137 -17.69 9.29 8.01
C GLU A 137 -17.77 7.77 8.16
N MET A 138 -17.42 7.27 9.34
CA MET A 138 -17.44 5.85 9.67
C MET A 138 -17.87 5.63 11.11
N ASN A 139 -18.65 4.59 11.34
CA ASN A 139 -18.81 4.04 12.68
C ASN A 139 -17.57 3.18 13.05
N GLN A 140 -17.52 2.72 14.30
CA GLN A 140 -16.37 1.96 14.81
C GLN A 140 -16.11 0.64 14.02
N ALA A 141 -17.16 -0.04 13.57
CA ALA A 141 -17.02 -1.27 12.79
C ALA A 141 -16.46 -0.99 11.38
N GLN A 142 -16.92 0.09 10.75
CA GLN A 142 -16.43 0.54 9.45
C GLN A 142 -14.96 1.01 9.55
N LEU A 143 -14.61 1.72 10.61
CA LEU A 143 -13.23 2.13 10.89
C LEU A 143 -12.30 0.92 11.08
N ALA A 144 -12.75 -0.09 11.83
CA ALA A 144 -12.02 -1.34 12.01
C ALA A 144 -11.75 -2.08 10.69
N LEU A 145 -12.70 -2.08 9.76
CA LEU A 145 -12.52 -2.66 8.44
C LEU A 145 -11.62 -1.80 7.53
N SER A 146 -11.75 -0.46 7.63
CA SER A 146 -10.92 0.48 6.89
C SER A 146 -9.44 0.38 7.27
N SER A 147 -9.13 0.12 8.54
CA SER A 147 -7.75 -0.04 9.03
C SER A 147 -7.02 -1.27 8.45
N ILE A 148 -7.75 -2.23 7.95
CA ILE A 148 -7.17 -3.38 7.23
C ILE A 148 -7.24 -3.20 5.70
N GLY A 149 -7.57 -1.98 5.24
CA GLY A 149 -7.66 -1.62 3.83
C GLY A 149 -8.87 -2.22 3.11
N GLN A 150 -9.96 -2.44 3.85
CA GLN A 150 -11.26 -2.92 3.37
C GLN A 150 -12.33 -1.83 3.51
N TYR A 151 -13.60 -2.21 3.51
CA TYR A 151 -14.74 -1.31 3.49
C TYR A 151 -14.67 -0.41 2.25
N ASP A 152 -14.67 0.92 2.38
CA ASP A 152 -14.67 1.88 1.27
C ASP A 152 -13.32 2.60 1.07
N VAL A 153 -12.23 2.06 1.65
CA VAL A 153 -10.88 2.53 1.29
C VAL A 153 -10.56 2.07 -0.11
N ARG A 154 -10.18 3.02 -0.98
CA ARG A 154 -9.86 2.75 -2.38
C ARG A 154 -8.57 3.44 -2.78
N THR A 155 -7.78 2.79 -3.63
CA THR A 155 -6.44 3.28 -3.98
C THR A 155 -6.04 2.92 -5.41
N THR A 156 -5.09 3.68 -5.95
CA THR A 156 -4.36 3.30 -7.16
C THR A 156 -3.04 2.62 -6.79
N PRO A 157 -2.48 1.76 -7.63
CA PRO A 157 -1.13 1.23 -7.46
C PRO A 157 -0.07 2.34 -7.31
N LEU A 158 -0.20 3.44 -8.03
CA LEU A 158 0.67 4.60 -7.86
C LEU A 158 0.63 5.16 -6.42
N GLN A 159 -0.56 5.32 -5.85
CA GLN A 159 -0.70 5.81 -4.47
C GLN A 159 -0.02 4.88 -3.46
N VAL A 160 -0.18 3.57 -3.62
CA VAL A 160 0.47 2.56 -2.76
C VAL A 160 2.00 2.62 -2.90
N ALA A 161 2.51 2.76 -4.13
CA ALA A 161 3.95 2.95 -4.38
C ALA A 161 4.47 4.26 -3.78
N MET A 162 3.71 5.36 -3.89
CA MET A 162 4.06 6.65 -3.30
C MET A 162 4.09 6.62 -1.77
N THR A 163 3.21 5.83 -1.14
CA THR A 163 3.25 5.61 0.32
C THR A 163 4.59 4.99 0.74
N SER A 164 5.01 3.91 0.08
CA SER A 164 6.31 3.29 0.33
C SER A 164 7.48 4.21 -0.02
N ALA A 165 7.38 4.98 -1.12
CA ALA A 165 8.41 5.94 -1.51
C ALA A 165 8.57 7.09 -0.50
N ALA A 166 7.48 7.57 0.11
CA ALA A 166 7.54 8.59 1.15
C ALA A 166 8.22 8.06 2.42
N ILE A 167 7.90 6.82 2.83
CA ILE A 167 8.58 6.16 3.97
C ILE A 167 10.08 6.01 3.66
N ALA A 168 10.44 5.54 2.47
CA ALA A 168 11.81 5.39 2.01
C ALA A 168 12.60 6.72 1.95
N ASN A 169 11.92 7.85 1.84
CA ASN A 169 12.49 9.17 1.71
C ASN A 169 12.27 10.02 2.98
N ASP A 170 12.55 9.43 4.14
CA ASP A 170 12.46 10.09 5.46
C ASP A 170 11.11 10.79 5.70
N GLY A 171 10.03 10.21 5.23
CA GLY A 171 8.67 10.73 5.36
C GLY A 171 8.31 11.85 4.38
N VAL A 172 9.17 12.15 3.41
CA VAL A 172 8.92 13.19 2.40
C VAL A 172 8.36 12.58 1.12
N MET A 173 7.12 12.90 0.80
CA MET A 173 6.49 12.53 -0.46
C MET A 173 6.91 13.50 -1.56
N MET A 174 7.46 12.96 -2.64
CA MET A 174 7.86 13.71 -3.82
C MET A 174 6.74 13.71 -4.86
N LYS A 175 6.67 14.78 -5.65
CA LYS A 175 5.75 14.85 -6.79
C LYS A 175 6.21 13.88 -7.87
N PRO A 176 5.38 12.91 -8.27
CA PRO A 176 5.76 11.97 -9.32
C PRO A 176 5.71 12.63 -10.70
N SER A 177 6.53 12.15 -11.63
CA SER A 177 6.52 12.59 -13.02
C SER A 177 6.91 11.45 -13.95
N LEU A 178 6.27 11.39 -15.12
CA LEU A 178 6.62 10.49 -16.22
C LEU A 178 7.54 11.17 -17.26
N VAL A 179 7.75 12.49 -17.15
CA VAL A 179 8.55 13.28 -18.10
C VAL A 179 9.90 13.57 -17.51
N LYS A 180 10.96 13.06 -18.14
CA LYS A 180 12.34 13.35 -17.75
C LYS A 180 12.81 14.69 -18.30
N ASN A 181 12.56 14.98 -19.57
CA ASN A 181 12.84 16.24 -20.21
C ASN A 181 11.95 16.47 -21.45
N VAL A 182 11.81 17.73 -21.82
CA VAL A 182 11.18 18.16 -23.07
C VAL A 182 12.28 18.66 -24.00
N ARG A 183 12.27 18.23 -25.27
CA ARG A 183 13.28 18.58 -26.26
C ARG A 183 12.64 19.28 -27.46
N SER A 184 13.38 20.21 -28.06
CA SER A 184 13.07 20.81 -29.34
C SER A 184 13.32 19.84 -30.51
N SER A 185 12.97 20.25 -31.73
CA SER A 185 13.17 19.45 -32.94
C SER A 185 14.64 19.18 -33.27
N ASP A 186 15.57 20.02 -32.77
CA ASP A 186 17.03 19.85 -32.89
C ASP A 186 17.64 19.05 -31.71
N LEU A 187 16.79 18.44 -30.86
CA LEU A 187 17.12 17.64 -29.68
C LEU A 187 17.73 18.43 -28.51
N SER A 188 17.78 19.75 -28.58
CA SER A 188 18.18 20.56 -27.43
C SER A 188 17.13 20.46 -26.32
N VAL A 189 17.58 20.42 -25.05
CA VAL A 189 16.68 20.35 -23.90
C VAL A 189 16.03 21.71 -23.69
N ILE A 190 14.69 21.77 -23.76
CA ILE A 190 13.87 22.97 -23.51
C ILE A 190 13.53 23.05 -22.02
N ASP A 191 13.18 21.89 -21.42
CA ASP A 191 12.81 21.78 -20.02
C ASP A 191 13.26 20.42 -19.47
N GLU A 192 13.63 20.38 -18.21
CA GLU A 192 14.10 19.18 -17.52
C GLU A 192 13.36 18.98 -16.21
N PHE A 193 12.98 17.73 -15.92
CA PHE A 193 12.34 17.38 -14.66
C PHE A 193 13.22 17.82 -13.48
N LYS A 194 12.59 18.52 -12.53
CA LYS A 194 13.17 18.85 -11.24
C LYS A 194 12.38 18.15 -10.17
N ALA A 195 13.11 17.49 -9.28
CA ALA A 195 12.49 16.87 -8.11
C ALA A 195 11.84 17.96 -7.24
N GLU A 196 10.53 17.81 -6.98
CA GLU A 196 9.73 18.73 -6.19
C GLU A 196 9.11 17.98 -5.03
N GLN A 197 9.25 18.51 -3.82
CA GLN A 197 8.56 17.98 -2.67
C GLN A 197 7.06 18.29 -2.77
N LEU A 198 6.24 17.25 -2.71
CA LEU A 198 4.79 17.41 -2.66
C LEU A 198 4.35 17.79 -1.24
N ARG A 199 4.82 17.02 -0.24
CA ARG A 199 4.53 17.24 1.18
C ARG A 199 5.46 16.44 2.09
N ARG A 200 5.36 16.68 3.40
CA ARG A 200 5.87 15.77 4.43
C ARG A 200 4.69 14.93 4.94
N SER A 201 4.76 13.62 4.72
CA SER A 201 3.70 12.67 5.12
C SER A 201 3.85 12.23 6.57
N THR A 202 5.10 12.12 7.05
CA THR A 202 5.45 11.78 8.44
C THR A 202 6.83 12.36 8.78
N ASP A 203 7.22 12.37 10.04
CA ASP A 203 8.59 12.76 10.41
C ASP A 203 9.63 11.67 10.08
N ALA A 204 10.91 12.05 10.08
CA ALA A 204 11.99 11.15 9.69
C ALA A 204 12.20 9.99 10.68
N GLU A 205 11.99 10.21 11.98
CA GLU A 205 12.13 9.19 13.02
C GLU A 205 11.05 8.11 12.86
N THR A 206 9.81 8.53 12.66
CA THR A 206 8.69 7.63 12.37
C THR A 206 8.92 6.86 11.06
N ALA A 207 9.35 7.54 9.98
CA ALA A 207 9.65 6.90 8.71
C ALA A 207 10.75 5.84 8.84
N GLN A 208 11.82 6.12 9.59
CA GLN A 208 12.88 5.15 9.86
C GLN A 208 12.37 3.96 10.67
N THR A 209 11.57 4.18 11.71
CA THR A 209 10.97 3.12 12.50
C THR A 209 10.09 2.22 11.63
N VAL A 210 9.25 2.81 10.76
CA VAL A 210 8.41 2.05 9.83
C VAL A 210 9.26 1.27 8.81
N THR A 211 10.38 1.84 8.35
CA THR A 211 11.34 1.14 7.47
C THR A 211 11.92 -0.12 8.14
N GLU A 212 12.29 -0.03 9.41
CA GLU A 212 12.76 -1.17 10.19
C GLU A 212 11.68 -2.24 10.34
N LEU A 213 10.45 -1.83 10.64
CA LEU A 213 9.29 -2.73 10.71
C LEU A 213 9.01 -3.40 9.36
N MET A 214 9.02 -2.65 8.24
CA MET A 214 8.83 -3.19 6.89
C MET A 214 9.97 -4.15 6.49
N THR A 215 11.21 -3.88 6.93
CA THR A 215 12.34 -4.80 6.72
C THR A 215 12.09 -6.11 7.46
N SER A 216 11.60 -6.05 8.69
CA SER A 216 11.25 -7.24 9.47
C SER A 216 10.11 -8.05 8.85
N VAL A 217 9.14 -7.41 8.17
CA VAL A 217 8.09 -8.12 7.39
C VAL A 217 8.69 -8.99 6.30
N VAL A 218 9.80 -8.56 5.67
CA VAL A 218 10.50 -9.34 4.64
C VAL A 218 11.42 -10.39 5.27
N ASP A 219 12.18 -10.02 6.29
CA ASP A 219 13.20 -10.90 6.88
C ASP A 219 12.58 -12.01 7.75
N ASN A 220 11.54 -11.69 8.53
CA ASN A 220 10.97 -12.56 9.55
C ASN A 220 9.47 -12.85 9.36
N GLY A 221 8.82 -12.15 8.43
CA GLY A 221 7.38 -12.16 8.26
C GLY A 221 6.90 -12.79 6.95
N ILE A 222 5.68 -12.43 6.60
CA ILE A 222 4.94 -13.04 5.48
C ILE A 222 5.37 -12.54 4.10
N ALA A 223 6.27 -11.55 4.01
CA ALA A 223 6.77 -11.01 2.73
C ALA A 223 8.14 -11.58 2.31
N SER A 224 8.58 -12.69 2.88
CA SER A 224 9.91 -13.29 2.62
C SER A 224 10.19 -13.61 1.15
N GLY A 225 9.15 -13.79 0.32
CA GLY A 225 9.28 -13.94 -1.13
C GLY A 225 9.89 -12.74 -1.85
N ALA A 226 9.89 -11.56 -1.23
CA ALA A 226 10.50 -10.34 -1.78
C ALA A 226 11.99 -10.18 -1.42
N ALA A 227 12.55 -11.06 -0.60
CA ALA A 227 13.94 -10.97 -0.16
C ALA A 227 14.93 -11.09 -1.35
N VAL A 228 15.90 -10.16 -1.42
CA VAL A 228 16.97 -10.14 -2.42
C VAL A 228 18.30 -10.45 -1.72
N PRO A 229 19.08 -11.46 -2.18
CA PRO A 229 20.34 -11.80 -1.55
C PRO A 229 21.31 -10.60 -1.49
N GLY A 230 21.78 -10.27 -0.28
CA GLY A 230 22.74 -9.18 -0.07
C GLY A 230 22.15 -7.76 -0.09
N VAL A 231 20.82 -7.62 -0.22
CA VAL A 231 20.13 -6.34 -0.21
C VAL A 231 19.03 -6.36 0.86
N LYS A 232 19.00 -5.35 1.71
CA LYS A 232 17.87 -5.18 2.64
C LYS A 232 16.64 -4.69 1.87
N VAL A 233 15.53 -5.38 2.01
CA VAL A 233 14.25 -5.02 1.38
C VAL A 233 13.25 -4.68 2.47
N ALA A 234 12.64 -3.50 2.36
CA ALA A 234 11.50 -3.12 3.18
C ALA A 234 10.20 -3.35 2.39
N GLY A 235 9.23 -4.04 2.98
CA GLY A 235 8.01 -4.36 2.25
C GLY A 235 6.80 -4.73 3.09
N LYS A 236 5.64 -4.74 2.46
CA LYS A 236 4.37 -5.15 3.06
C LYS A 236 3.50 -5.84 2.00
N THR A 237 2.94 -6.97 2.35
CA THR A 237 1.92 -7.66 1.55
C THR A 237 0.53 -7.13 1.86
N GLY A 238 -0.39 -7.30 0.93
CA GLY A 238 -1.81 -7.06 1.10
C GLY A 238 -2.63 -8.15 0.43
N THR A 239 -3.82 -8.36 0.94
CA THR A 239 -4.86 -9.19 0.33
C THR A 239 -6.17 -8.47 0.57
N ALA A 240 -6.88 -8.17 -0.47
CA ALA A 240 -8.16 -7.48 -0.41
C ALA A 240 -9.25 -8.36 -1.05
N GLU A 241 -10.31 -8.64 -0.30
CA GLU A 241 -11.47 -9.38 -0.82
C GLU A 241 -12.19 -8.54 -1.87
N THR A 242 -12.48 -9.11 -3.04
CA THR A 242 -13.18 -8.43 -4.14
C THR A 242 -14.70 -8.51 -4.03
N GLY A 243 -15.21 -9.33 -3.12
CA GLY A 243 -16.63 -9.65 -2.98
C GLY A 243 -17.09 -10.82 -3.84
N GLU A 244 -16.23 -11.38 -4.67
CA GLU A 244 -16.45 -12.64 -5.37
C GLU A 244 -15.87 -13.80 -4.56
N ASP A 245 -16.60 -14.92 -4.51
CA ASP A 245 -16.25 -16.07 -3.67
C ASP A 245 -14.84 -16.60 -3.95
N GLY A 246 -13.95 -16.39 -2.97
CA GLY A 246 -12.58 -16.90 -2.98
C GLY A 246 -11.59 -16.10 -3.80
N LEU A 247 -12.00 -14.99 -4.44
CA LEU A 247 -11.14 -14.10 -5.20
C LEU A 247 -10.70 -12.90 -4.38
N ASN A 248 -9.47 -12.47 -4.62
CA ASN A 248 -8.81 -11.37 -3.91
C ASN A 248 -7.89 -10.60 -4.85
N ASP A 249 -7.75 -9.32 -4.60
CA ASP A 249 -6.63 -8.54 -5.11
C ASP A 249 -5.43 -8.74 -4.19
N SER A 250 -4.38 -9.32 -4.72
CA SER A 250 -3.16 -9.57 -3.96
C SER A 250 -2.13 -8.49 -4.21
N TRP A 251 -1.54 -7.97 -3.12
CA TRP A 251 -0.65 -6.83 -3.12
C TRP A 251 0.73 -7.13 -2.54
N PHE A 252 1.70 -6.43 -3.07
CA PHE A 252 2.97 -6.13 -2.40
C PHE A 252 3.32 -4.66 -2.64
N THR A 253 3.85 -3.99 -1.62
CA THR A 253 4.49 -2.68 -1.74
C THR A 253 5.77 -2.67 -0.93
N GLY A 254 6.76 -1.89 -1.37
CA GLY A 254 8.02 -1.79 -0.65
C GLY A 254 9.09 -1.06 -1.44
N PHE A 255 10.30 -1.07 -0.91
CA PHE A 255 11.45 -0.41 -1.52
C PHE A 255 12.76 -1.14 -1.20
N ALA A 256 13.76 -0.91 -2.02
CA ALA A 256 15.09 -1.48 -1.86
C ALA A 256 16.18 -0.58 -2.49
N PRO A 257 17.41 -0.58 -1.93
CA PRO A 257 17.78 -1.07 -0.61
C PRO A 257 17.08 -0.29 0.51
N ALA A 258 16.84 -0.89 1.68
CA ALA A 258 16.15 -0.19 2.78
C ALA A 258 17.03 0.88 3.45
N ASP A 259 18.34 0.75 3.36
CA ASP A 259 19.36 1.64 3.94
C ASP A 259 19.86 2.74 2.95
N ASP A 260 19.60 2.57 1.65
CA ASP A 260 19.89 3.58 0.60
C ASP A 260 18.85 3.42 -0.52
N PRO A 261 17.60 3.84 -0.35
CA PRO A 261 16.50 3.52 -1.25
C PRO A 261 16.69 4.05 -2.66
N GLN A 262 16.63 3.14 -3.64
CA GLN A 262 16.77 3.43 -5.08
C GLN A 262 15.49 3.20 -5.85
N LEU A 263 14.64 2.28 -5.39
CA LEU A 263 13.41 1.89 -6.05
C LEU A 263 12.32 1.59 -5.04
N ALA A 264 11.15 2.21 -5.20
CA ALA A 264 9.90 1.82 -4.55
C ALA A 264 8.95 1.20 -5.57
N VAL A 265 8.23 0.16 -5.17
CA VAL A 265 7.31 -0.58 -6.05
C VAL A 265 5.96 -0.81 -5.36
N ALA A 266 4.90 -0.91 -6.17
CA ALA A 266 3.67 -1.57 -5.81
C ALA A 266 3.32 -2.57 -6.91
N VAL A 267 2.94 -3.78 -6.49
CA VAL A 267 2.49 -4.86 -7.37
C VAL A 267 1.10 -5.26 -6.91
N VAL A 268 0.15 -5.30 -7.83
CA VAL A 268 -1.18 -5.85 -7.62
C VAL A 268 -1.43 -6.94 -8.66
N VAL A 269 -2.09 -8.02 -8.22
CA VAL A 269 -2.59 -9.08 -9.09
C VAL A 269 -4.05 -9.26 -8.75
N GLU A 270 -4.89 -8.99 -9.75
CA GLU A 270 -6.34 -8.99 -9.64
C GLU A 270 -6.90 -10.43 -9.64
N ASP A 271 -8.01 -10.63 -8.95
CA ASP A 271 -8.87 -11.81 -9.03
C ASP A 271 -8.14 -13.14 -8.87
N VAL A 272 -7.28 -13.24 -7.88
CA VAL A 272 -6.54 -14.46 -7.57
C VAL A 272 -7.00 -15.08 -6.25
N ASP A 273 -6.89 -16.41 -6.15
CA ASP A 273 -7.00 -17.04 -4.85
C ASP A 273 -5.83 -16.64 -3.93
N VAL A 274 -6.05 -16.68 -2.63
CA VAL A 274 -5.09 -16.24 -1.62
C VAL A 274 -3.72 -16.94 -1.75
N THR A 275 -3.70 -18.22 -2.08
CA THR A 275 -2.46 -18.99 -2.21
C THR A 275 -1.66 -18.53 -3.41
N THR A 276 -2.30 -18.40 -4.57
CA THR A 276 -1.69 -17.90 -5.80
C THR A 276 -1.16 -16.48 -5.61
N GLY A 277 -1.99 -15.57 -5.05
CA GLY A 277 -1.59 -14.18 -4.80
C GLY A 277 -0.34 -14.06 -3.95
N SER A 278 -0.25 -14.82 -2.86
CA SER A 278 0.91 -14.80 -1.96
C SER A 278 2.21 -15.29 -2.61
N THR A 279 2.11 -16.18 -3.61
CA THR A 279 3.26 -16.73 -4.34
C THR A 279 3.69 -15.92 -5.55
N VAL A 280 2.91 -14.90 -5.95
CA VAL A 280 3.18 -14.10 -7.16
C VAL A 280 3.66 -12.69 -6.81
N THR A 281 2.98 -11.96 -5.95
CA THR A 281 3.25 -10.52 -5.74
C THR A 281 4.62 -10.23 -5.13
N SER A 282 4.98 -10.90 -4.03
CA SER A 282 6.30 -10.71 -3.40
C SER A 282 7.47 -11.17 -4.29
N PRO A 283 7.42 -12.33 -4.95
CA PRO A 283 8.45 -12.73 -5.93
C PRO A 283 8.54 -11.80 -7.15
N SER A 284 7.43 -11.22 -7.62
CA SER A 284 7.45 -10.23 -8.70
C SER A 284 8.19 -8.95 -8.27
N ALA A 285 7.94 -8.47 -7.06
CA ALA A 285 8.66 -7.34 -6.50
C ALA A 285 10.17 -7.63 -6.37
N ARG A 286 10.55 -8.83 -5.92
CA ARG A 286 11.95 -9.27 -5.91
C ARG A 286 12.59 -9.17 -7.28
N GLN A 287 11.94 -9.67 -8.34
CA GLN A 287 12.46 -9.60 -9.71
C GLN A 287 12.66 -8.16 -10.17
N LEU A 288 11.74 -7.23 -9.81
CA LEU A 288 11.88 -5.81 -10.10
C LEU A 288 13.09 -5.20 -9.38
N PHE A 289 13.29 -5.50 -8.10
CA PHE A 289 14.46 -5.05 -7.34
C PHE A 289 15.75 -5.57 -7.95
N GLU A 290 15.84 -6.89 -8.23
CA GLU A 290 17.01 -7.51 -8.86
C GLU A 290 17.31 -6.89 -10.24
N ALA A 291 16.30 -6.60 -11.06
CA ALA A 291 16.49 -6.02 -12.38
C ALA A 291 17.03 -4.59 -12.35
N VAL A 292 16.71 -3.81 -11.32
CA VAL A 292 17.14 -2.42 -11.20
C VAL A 292 18.46 -2.29 -10.44
N LEU A 293 18.65 -3.07 -9.38
CA LEU A 293 19.81 -2.92 -8.47
C LEU A 293 21.06 -3.67 -8.97
N ASN A 294 20.93 -4.69 -9.83
CA ASN A 294 22.03 -5.46 -10.39
C ASN A 294 22.58 -4.89 -11.72
N LYS A 295 22.38 -3.60 -12.00
CA LYS A 295 22.87 -2.93 -13.21
C LYS A 295 24.26 -2.33 -13.04
#